data_d8d59438a600cfc310c35408d0df5efd
#
_entry.id   d8d59438a600cfc310c35408d0df5efd
#
_cell.length_a   1.000
_cell.length_b   1.000
_cell.length_c   1.000
_cell.angle_alpha   90.00
_cell.angle_beta   90.00
_cell.angle_gamma   90.00
#
_symmetry.space_group_name_H-M   'P 1'
#
loop_
_entity.id
_entity.type
_entity.pdbx_description
1 polymer ?
#
loop_
_entity_poly.entity_id
_entity_poly.type
_entity_poly.pdbx_seq_one_letter_code
_entity_poly.pdbx_strand_id
1 'polypeptide(L)'
;MLKVAVYGKGGIGKSTVTSNLAAAFAAMGKRVIQIGCDPKADSTINLLGGEPLRPVMNYMREEDEEPERLEDISKEGFGGVLCIETGGPTPGLGCAGRGIIATFQLLEDLKLFETWKPDVVLYDVLGDVVCGGFAAPIREGYAEKVLVVTSGEKMALYAANNISSAVRNFEDRSYARIFGIVLNHRNVENETEKVNAFAEKNNIPIVGEIPRSDEIIRWEDQGKTVIEGDENSEISEKFFALARKLLESEETEKEDI
;
A
#
# COMPACT_ATOMS: atom_id res chain seq x y z
N MET A 1 -9.53 -12.05 6.45
CA MET A 1 -8.55 -10.94 6.56
C MET A 1 -8.07 -10.62 5.16
N LEU A 2 -8.40 -9.44 4.67
CA LEU A 2 -8.00 -8.97 3.33
C LEU A 2 -6.55 -8.44 3.39
N LYS A 3 -5.67 -8.92 2.50
CA LYS A 3 -4.27 -8.52 2.45
C LYS A 3 -3.94 -7.96 1.07
N VAL A 4 -3.63 -6.67 0.99
CA VAL A 4 -3.43 -5.95 -0.27
C VAL A 4 -2.05 -5.29 -0.32
N ALA A 5 -1.29 -5.55 -1.37
CA ALA A 5 -0.06 -4.82 -1.67
C ALA A 5 -0.31 -3.76 -2.75
N VAL A 6 0.16 -2.55 -2.53
CA VAL A 6 0.04 -1.41 -3.44
C VAL A 6 1.40 -1.14 -4.08
N TYR A 7 1.46 -1.28 -5.39
CA TYR A 7 2.65 -1.07 -6.21
C TYR A 7 2.43 0.05 -7.22
N GLY A 8 3.51 0.59 -7.78
CA GLY A 8 3.46 1.60 -8.83
C GLY A 8 4.75 2.42 -8.86
N LYS A 9 4.99 3.19 -9.89
CA LYS A 9 6.18 4.00 -10.08
C LYS A 9 6.46 4.94 -8.90
N GLY A 10 7.73 5.21 -8.58
CA GLY A 10 8.11 6.23 -7.60
C GLY A 10 7.45 7.59 -7.90
N GLY A 11 6.84 8.22 -6.88
CA GLY A 11 6.15 9.49 -7.03
C GLY A 11 4.78 9.43 -7.73
N ILE A 12 4.23 8.24 -8.04
CA ILE A 12 2.91 8.11 -8.68
C ILE A 12 1.74 8.38 -7.72
N GLY A 13 1.99 8.46 -6.41
CA GLY A 13 0.97 8.67 -5.38
C GLY A 13 0.50 7.39 -4.70
N LYS A 14 1.34 6.34 -4.66
CA LYS A 14 1.02 5.09 -3.94
C LYS A 14 0.66 5.34 -2.48
N SER A 15 1.53 6.03 -1.74
CA SER A 15 1.34 6.28 -0.31
C SER A 15 0.08 7.12 -0.04
N THR A 16 -0.20 8.12 -0.89
CA THR A 16 -1.46 8.87 -0.88
C THR A 16 -2.66 7.93 -1.06
N VAL A 17 -2.61 7.05 -2.07
CA VAL A 17 -3.70 6.09 -2.32
C VAL A 17 -3.83 5.11 -1.16
N THR A 18 -2.73 4.58 -0.63
CA THR A 18 -2.73 3.59 0.44
C THR A 18 -3.27 4.17 1.74
N SER A 19 -2.82 5.37 2.14
CA SER A 19 -3.27 6.02 3.38
C SER A 19 -4.75 6.42 3.33
N ASN A 20 -5.22 6.94 2.19
CA ASN A 20 -6.64 7.25 2.01
C ASN A 20 -7.49 5.98 1.98
N LEU A 21 -7.00 4.88 1.38
CA LEU A 21 -7.68 3.59 1.40
C LEU A 21 -7.74 3.00 2.81
N ALA A 22 -6.66 3.10 3.59
CA ALA A 22 -6.64 2.71 5.00
C ALA A 22 -7.66 3.51 5.83
N ALA A 23 -7.69 4.82 5.64
CA ALA A 23 -8.65 5.69 6.30
C ALA A 23 -10.10 5.36 5.90
N ALA A 24 -10.35 5.05 4.61
CA ALA A 24 -11.68 4.64 4.15
C ALA A 24 -12.13 3.32 4.80
N PHE A 25 -11.27 2.31 4.88
CA PHE A 25 -11.59 1.07 5.59
C PHE A 25 -11.85 1.31 7.07
N ALA A 26 -11.05 2.15 7.73
CA ALA A 26 -11.24 2.48 9.15
C ALA A 26 -12.58 3.21 9.38
N ALA A 27 -12.93 4.18 8.52
CA ALA A 27 -14.22 4.86 8.56
C ALA A 27 -15.41 3.91 8.32
N MET A 28 -15.20 2.83 7.56
CA MET A 28 -16.17 1.73 7.40
C MET A 28 -16.18 0.74 8.59
N GLY A 29 -15.50 1.05 9.68
CA GLY A 29 -15.47 0.24 10.90
C GLY A 29 -14.56 -1.00 10.82
N LYS A 30 -13.63 -1.07 9.88
CA LYS A 30 -12.66 -2.17 9.77
C LYS A 30 -11.41 -1.88 10.60
N ARG A 31 -10.84 -2.93 11.18
CA ARG A 31 -9.53 -2.88 11.83
C ARG A 31 -8.46 -2.98 10.77
N VAL A 32 -7.65 -1.93 10.61
CA VAL A 32 -6.70 -1.78 9.50
C VAL A 32 -5.27 -1.70 10.01
N ILE A 33 -4.36 -2.43 9.38
CA ILE A 33 -2.91 -2.24 9.51
C ILE A 33 -2.39 -1.66 8.20
N GLN A 34 -1.58 -0.61 8.27
CA GLN A 34 -0.79 -0.13 7.14
C GLN A 34 0.70 -0.29 7.43
N ILE A 35 1.40 -0.99 6.53
CA ILE A 35 2.84 -1.25 6.61
C ILE A 35 3.53 -0.54 5.44
N GLY A 36 4.30 0.50 5.74
CA GLY A 36 5.15 1.18 4.76
C GLY A 36 6.42 0.37 4.48
N CYS A 37 6.63 0.01 3.22
CA CYS A 37 7.76 -0.80 2.75
C CYS A 37 8.73 0.02 1.89
N ASP A 38 8.83 1.33 2.12
CA ASP A 38 9.79 2.22 1.47
C ASP A 38 10.88 2.65 2.49
N PRO A 39 12.16 2.66 2.12
CA PRO A 39 13.23 3.19 2.96
C PRO A 39 13.04 4.62 3.45
N LYS A 40 12.21 5.41 2.78
CA LYS A 40 11.87 6.79 3.20
C LYS A 40 11.00 6.83 4.45
N ALA A 41 10.23 5.74 4.72
CA ALA A 41 9.33 5.65 5.87
C ALA A 41 8.34 6.83 5.96
N ASP A 42 7.68 7.14 4.84
CA ASP A 42 6.75 8.25 4.70
C ASP A 42 5.31 7.80 4.36
N SER A 43 5.07 6.49 4.36
CA SER A 43 3.79 5.91 3.96
C SER A 43 2.65 6.28 4.91
N THR A 44 2.90 6.31 6.21
CA THR A 44 1.87 6.46 7.25
C THR A 44 1.72 7.88 7.78
N ILE A 45 2.51 8.82 7.27
CA ILE A 45 2.61 10.19 7.82
C ILE A 45 1.25 10.94 7.84
N ASN A 46 0.42 10.74 6.82
CA ASN A 46 -0.90 11.37 6.72
C ASN A 46 -1.99 10.69 7.58
N LEU A 47 -1.69 9.53 8.15
CA LEU A 47 -2.53 8.88 9.16
C LEU A 47 -2.13 9.31 10.58
N LEU A 48 -0.93 9.85 10.74
CA LEU A 48 -0.32 10.22 12.01
C LEU A 48 -0.28 11.74 12.25
N GLY A 49 -1.10 12.51 11.53
CA GLY A 49 -1.19 13.95 11.70
C GLY A 49 0.05 14.71 11.17
N GLY A 50 0.76 14.14 10.20
CA GLY A 50 1.97 14.70 9.63
C GLY A 50 3.25 14.34 10.39
N GLU A 51 3.15 13.54 11.46
CA GLU A 51 4.30 13.13 12.25
C GLU A 51 4.93 11.84 11.65
N PRO A 52 6.27 11.81 11.48
CA PRO A 52 6.93 10.59 11.02
C PRO A 52 6.94 9.54 12.14
N LEU A 53 6.78 8.27 11.74
CA LEU A 53 6.95 7.13 12.64
C LEU A 53 8.41 6.64 12.59
N ARG A 54 8.99 6.29 13.74
CA ARG A 54 10.31 5.66 13.81
C ARG A 54 10.26 4.30 13.11
N PRO A 55 11.03 4.07 12.03
CA PRO A 55 11.01 2.80 11.32
C PRO A 55 11.59 1.65 12.14
N VAL A 56 11.09 0.42 11.90
CA VAL A 56 11.57 -0.80 12.57
C VAL A 56 13.09 -0.98 12.42
N MET A 57 13.62 -0.80 11.20
CA MET A 57 15.05 -0.93 10.94
C MET A 57 15.90 0.13 11.65
N ASN A 58 15.32 1.30 11.93
CA ASN A 58 15.98 2.34 12.70
C ASN A 58 16.00 1.97 14.19
N TYR A 59 14.87 1.48 14.72
CA TYR A 59 14.80 1.00 16.10
C TYR A 59 15.88 -0.06 16.36
N MET A 60 15.91 -1.14 15.57
CA MET A 60 16.88 -2.24 15.72
C MET A 60 18.34 -1.78 15.67
N ARG A 61 18.62 -0.77 14.84
CA ARG A 61 20.00 -0.24 14.71
C ARG A 61 20.41 0.68 15.85
N GLU A 62 19.46 1.47 16.37
CA GLU A 62 19.73 2.49 17.39
C GLU A 62 19.75 1.91 18.82
N GLU A 63 18.89 0.91 19.06
CA GLU A 63 18.87 0.19 20.35
C GLU A 63 19.84 -1.00 20.41
N ASP A 64 20.38 -1.45 19.24
CA ASP A 64 21.18 -2.67 19.09
C ASP A 64 20.45 -3.94 19.61
N GLU A 65 19.11 -3.88 19.62
CA GLU A 65 18.19 -4.91 20.11
C GLU A 65 16.97 -5.03 19.21
N GLU A 66 16.32 -6.18 19.22
CA GLU A 66 15.02 -6.36 18.58
C GLU A 66 13.91 -5.83 19.50
N PRO A 67 12.85 -5.19 18.95
CA PRO A 67 11.72 -4.76 19.75
C PRO A 67 11.00 -5.97 20.37
N GLU A 68 10.68 -5.86 21.65
CA GLU A 68 9.99 -6.91 22.39
C GLU A 68 8.45 -6.80 22.26
N ARG A 69 7.94 -5.61 21.90
CA ARG A 69 6.51 -5.33 21.85
C ARG A 69 6.15 -4.56 20.57
N LEU A 70 4.93 -4.76 20.09
CA LEU A 70 4.41 -4.06 18.91
C LEU A 70 4.39 -2.53 19.11
N GLU A 71 4.10 -2.06 20.32
CA GLU A 71 4.03 -0.64 20.65
C GLU A 71 5.37 0.09 20.47
N ASP A 72 6.48 -0.64 20.48
CA ASP A 72 7.82 -0.05 20.30
C ASP A 72 8.06 0.38 18.85
N ILE A 73 7.34 -0.23 17.90
CA ILE A 73 7.53 -0.07 16.44
C ILE A 73 6.25 0.26 15.66
N SER A 74 5.16 0.52 16.36
CA SER A 74 3.88 0.86 15.75
C SER A 74 3.22 2.02 16.48
N LYS A 75 2.29 2.71 15.79
CA LYS A 75 1.48 3.77 16.38
C LYS A 75 0.09 3.74 15.75
N GLU A 76 -0.95 3.90 16.57
CA GLU A 76 -2.29 4.08 16.05
C GLU A 76 -2.47 5.50 15.50
N GLY A 77 -2.97 5.58 14.26
CA GLY A 77 -3.31 6.82 13.58
C GLY A 77 -4.81 7.03 13.43
N PHE A 78 -5.20 7.82 12.44
CA PHE A 78 -6.60 8.13 12.15
C PHE A 78 -7.48 6.87 12.13
N GLY A 79 -8.64 6.94 12.79
CA GLY A 79 -9.61 5.85 12.84
C GLY A 79 -9.13 4.56 13.50
N GLY A 80 -8.00 4.60 14.25
CA GLY A 80 -7.39 3.42 14.86
C GLY A 80 -6.58 2.55 13.88
N VAL A 81 -6.16 3.10 12.75
CA VAL A 81 -5.25 2.40 11.81
C VAL A 81 -3.91 2.18 12.50
N LEU A 82 -3.48 0.92 12.62
CA LEU A 82 -2.15 0.60 13.13
C LEU A 82 -1.11 0.86 12.03
N CYS A 83 -0.24 1.82 12.28
CA CYS A 83 0.81 2.28 11.36
C CYS A 83 2.15 1.63 11.72
N ILE A 84 2.84 1.08 10.72
CA ILE A 84 4.18 0.49 10.84
C ILE A 84 5.01 0.95 9.64
N GLU A 85 6.27 1.33 9.88
CA GLU A 85 7.23 1.66 8.82
C GLU A 85 8.43 0.73 8.89
N THR A 86 8.72 0.02 7.80
CA THR A 86 9.87 -0.89 7.76
C THR A 86 11.19 -0.13 7.79
N GLY A 87 11.25 0.99 7.07
CA GLY A 87 12.49 1.72 6.85
C GLY A 87 13.47 0.99 5.93
N GLY A 88 14.71 1.40 5.98
CA GLY A 88 15.76 0.85 5.13
C GLY A 88 17.11 0.76 5.84
N PRO A 89 18.10 0.14 5.18
CA PRO A 89 19.47 0.09 5.68
C PRO A 89 20.08 1.49 5.75
N THR A 90 21.18 1.62 6.44
CA THR A 90 21.98 2.85 6.40
C THR A 90 22.26 3.23 4.93
N PRO A 91 22.03 4.49 4.53
CA PRO A 91 22.28 4.94 3.16
C PRO A 91 23.68 4.54 2.67
N GLY A 92 23.74 3.89 1.49
CA GLY A 92 24.98 3.36 0.93
C GLY A 92 25.42 1.98 1.45
N LEU A 93 24.74 1.42 2.45
CA LEU A 93 25.09 0.12 3.04
C LEU A 93 23.88 -0.83 2.97
N GLY A 94 23.95 -1.82 2.10
CA GLY A 94 23.00 -2.93 2.07
C GLY A 94 21.81 -2.76 1.11
N CYS A 95 20.94 -3.78 1.10
CA CYS A 95 19.76 -3.85 0.26
C CYS A 95 18.49 -3.58 1.09
N ALA A 96 17.69 -2.60 0.71
CA ALA A 96 16.44 -2.26 1.40
C ALA A 96 15.47 -3.45 1.47
N GLY A 97 15.45 -4.31 0.46
CA GLY A 97 14.60 -5.50 0.45
C GLY A 97 14.90 -6.52 1.56
N ARG A 98 16.12 -6.56 2.08
CA ARG A 98 16.44 -7.40 3.26
C ARG A 98 15.79 -6.84 4.53
N GLY A 99 15.72 -5.53 4.66
CA GLY A 99 15.06 -4.87 5.77
C GLY A 99 13.56 -5.20 5.81
N ILE A 100 12.90 -5.23 4.65
CA ILE A 100 11.48 -5.61 4.56
C ILE A 100 11.27 -7.04 5.05
N ILE A 101 12.08 -7.99 4.57
CA ILE A 101 11.98 -9.40 4.99
C ILE A 101 12.22 -9.54 6.50
N ALA A 102 13.26 -8.90 7.02
CA ALA A 102 13.56 -8.94 8.45
C ALA A 102 12.42 -8.34 9.29
N THR A 103 11.85 -7.21 8.84
CA THR A 103 10.69 -6.61 9.51
C THR A 103 9.49 -7.56 9.51
N PHE A 104 9.18 -8.21 8.38
CA PHE A 104 8.04 -9.13 8.33
C PHE A 104 8.23 -10.34 9.26
N GLN A 105 9.42 -10.92 9.31
CA GLN A 105 9.75 -11.99 10.25
C GLN A 105 9.56 -11.55 11.70
N LEU A 106 10.07 -10.36 12.04
CA LEU A 106 9.88 -9.78 13.38
C LEU A 106 8.39 -9.58 13.73
N LEU A 107 7.58 -9.07 12.78
CA LEU A 107 6.14 -8.89 13.00
C LEU A 107 5.41 -10.23 13.21
N GLU A 108 5.88 -11.31 12.57
CA GLU A 108 5.39 -12.68 12.82
C GLU A 108 5.81 -13.16 14.21
N ASP A 109 7.07 -12.97 14.60
CA ASP A 109 7.58 -13.37 15.92
C ASP A 109 6.83 -12.64 17.07
N LEU A 110 6.51 -11.37 16.86
CA LEU A 110 5.66 -10.55 17.74
C LEU A 110 4.17 -10.90 17.64
N LYS A 111 3.78 -11.86 16.80
CA LYS A 111 2.39 -12.34 16.60
C LYS A 111 1.42 -11.19 16.27
N LEU A 112 1.85 -10.26 15.40
CA LEU A 112 1.06 -9.07 15.03
C LEU A 112 -0.38 -9.43 14.66
N PHE A 113 -0.56 -10.37 13.73
CA PHE A 113 -1.87 -10.68 13.19
C PHE A 113 -2.78 -11.42 14.18
N GLU A 114 -2.22 -12.29 15.03
CA GLU A 114 -2.94 -13.01 16.08
C GLU A 114 -3.36 -12.10 17.23
N THR A 115 -2.50 -11.16 17.59
CA THR A 115 -2.72 -10.22 18.70
C THR A 115 -3.67 -9.10 18.30
N TRP A 116 -3.41 -8.47 17.17
CA TRP A 116 -4.17 -7.30 16.74
C TRP A 116 -5.43 -7.66 15.95
N LYS A 117 -5.48 -8.82 15.28
CA LYS A 117 -6.62 -9.38 14.52
C LYS A 117 -7.20 -8.39 13.52
N PRO A 118 -6.45 -7.95 12.51
CA PRO A 118 -6.94 -7.00 11.51
C PRO A 118 -8.00 -7.63 10.58
N ASP A 119 -8.90 -6.78 10.09
CA ASP A 119 -9.77 -7.12 8.96
C ASP A 119 -9.04 -6.91 7.63
N VAL A 120 -8.18 -5.86 7.59
CA VAL A 120 -7.45 -5.44 6.39
C VAL A 120 -5.99 -5.14 6.72
N VAL A 121 -5.08 -5.61 5.88
CA VAL A 121 -3.65 -5.25 5.91
C VAL A 121 -3.26 -4.66 4.57
N LEU A 122 -2.71 -3.44 4.59
CA LEU A 122 -2.21 -2.74 3.42
C LEU A 122 -0.68 -2.64 3.47
N TYR A 123 -0.03 -3.08 2.40
CA TYR A 123 1.42 -2.95 2.20
C TYR A 123 1.68 -1.88 1.15
N ASP A 124 2.24 -0.74 1.55
CA ASP A 124 2.68 0.32 0.62
C ASP A 124 4.10 0.03 0.17
N VAL A 125 4.25 -0.55 -1.02
CA VAL A 125 5.53 -1.10 -1.47
C VAL A 125 6.26 -0.14 -2.40
N LEU A 126 7.57 0.00 -2.22
CA LEU A 126 8.43 0.78 -3.11
C LEU A 126 8.33 0.30 -4.57
N GLY A 127 8.22 1.25 -5.50
CA GLY A 127 7.55 1.12 -6.76
C GLY A 127 8.23 0.55 -7.99
N ASP A 128 9.48 0.81 -8.29
CA ASP A 128 9.96 0.66 -9.67
C ASP A 128 10.70 -0.63 -9.96
N VAL A 129 11.18 -1.30 -8.94
CA VAL A 129 12.07 -2.45 -9.10
C VAL A 129 11.57 -3.60 -8.27
N VAL A 130 11.11 -4.63 -8.94
CA VAL A 130 10.79 -5.90 -8.30
C VAL A 130 12.08 -6.68 -8.05
N CYS A 131 12.95 -6.17 -7.17
CA CYS A 131 14.03 -7.00 -6.64
C CYS A 131 13.46 -7.96 -5.59
N GLY A 132 14.18 -9.05 -5.29
CA GLY A 132 13.67 -10.13 -4.45
C GLY A 132 13.08 -9.71 -3.10
N GLY A 133 13.57 -8.62 -2.47
CA GLY A 133 13.05 -8.13 -1.21
C GLY A 133 11.75 -7.33 -1.34
N PHE A 134 11.61 -6.52 -2.39
CA PHE A 134 10.35 -5.80 -2.67
C PHE A 134 9.25 -6.71 -3.21
N ALA A 135 9.61 -7.92 -3.66
CA ALA A 135 8.65 -8.95 -4.00
C ALA A 135 8.20 -9.78 -2.77
N ALA A 136 8.77 -9.58 -1.59
CA ALA A 136 8.43 -10.34 -0.40
C ALA A 136 6.92 -10.35 -0.09
N PRO A 137 6.21 -9.20 -0.11
CA PRO A 137 4.77 -9.20 0.12
C PRO A 137 4.00 -10.13 -0.82
N ILE A 138 4.42 -10.24 -2.07
CA ILE A 138 3.80 -11.08 -3.10
C ILE A 138 4.24 -12.54 -2.97
N ARG A 139 5.55 -12.75 -2.81
CA ARG A 139 6.20 -14.07 -2.92
C ARG A 139 6.03 -14.93 -1.68
N GLU A 140 5.91 -14.34 -0.50
CA GLU A 140 5.89 -15.05 0.78
C GLU A 140 4.49 -15.15 1.40
N GLY A 141 3.44 -14.78 0.62
CA GLY A 141 2.06 -14.93 1.05
C GLY A 141 1.57 -13.85 2.03
N TYR A 142 2.33 -12.76 2.20
CA TYR A 142 1.89 -11.62 3.00
C TYR A 142 0.74 -10.87 2.35
N ALA A 143 0.72 -10.73 1.02
CA ALA A 143 -0.36 -10.15 0.26
C ALA A 143 -1.05 -11.20 -0.63
N GLU A 144 -2.35 -11.08 -0.79
CA GLU A 144 -3.17 -11.93 -1.65
C GLU A 144 -3.59 -11.18 -2.92
N LYS A 145 -3.79 -9.88 -2.81
CA LYS A 145 -4.21 -9.00 -3.90
C LYS A 145 -3.18 -7.89 -4.13
N VAL A 146 -2.97 -7.55 -5.40
CA VAL A 146 -2.06 -6.47 -5.80
C VAL A 146 -2.85 -5.38 -6.52
N LEU A 147 -2.76 -4.16 -6.00
CA LEU A 147 -3.18 -2.95 -6.68
C LEU A 147 -1.98 -2.32 -7.40
N VAL A 148 -2.15 -1.98 -8.66
CA VAL A 148 -1.13 -1.28 -9.46
C VAL A 148 -1.57 0.16 -9.68
N VAL A 149 -0.96 1.10 -8.96
CA VAL A 149 -1.21 2.54 -9.14
C VAL A 149 -0.40 3.04 -10.32
N THR A 150 -1.06 3.63 -11.31
CA THR A 150 -0.42 4.15 -12.53
C THR A 150 -1.11 5.43 -13.03
N SER A 151 -0.55 6.03 -14.07
CA SER A 151 -1.09 7.16 -14.81
C SER A 151 -0.87 6.96 -16.31
N GLY A 152 -1.33 7.89 -17.16
CA GLY A 152 -1.09 7.85 -18.59
C GLY A 152 0.35 8.23 -19.02
N GLU A 153 1.25 8.49 -18.07
CA GLU A 153 2.65 8.74 -18.36
C GLU A 153 3.35 7.47 -18.85
N LYS A 154 4.16 7.59 -19.92
CA LYS A 154 4.86 6.45 -20.53
C LYS A 154 5.67 5.64 -19.50
N MET A 155 6.37 6.32 -18.60
CA MET A 155 7.21 5.63 -17.59
C MET A 155 6.37 5.00 -16.46
N ALA A 156 5.18 5.53 -16.16
CA ALA A 156 4.27 4.92 -15.22
C ALA A 156 3.68 3.62 -15.77
N LEU A 157 3.26 3.64 -17.04
CA LEU A 157 2.79 2.43 -17.75
C LEU A 157 3.90 1.38 -17.92
N TYR A 158 5.15 1.81 -18.14
CA TYR A 158 6.29 0.90 -18.21
C TYR A 158 6.53 0.20 -16.86
N ALA A 159 6.51 0.96 -15.75
CA ALA A 159 6.62 0.40 -14.41
C ALA A 159 5.45 -0.54 -14.10
N ALA A 160 4.22 -0.15 -14.43
CA ALA A 160 3.03 -0.99 -14.26
C ALA A 160 3.15 -2.33 -15.03
N ASN A 161 3.71 -2.31 -16.25
CA ASN A 161 3.96 -3.53 -17.02
C ASN A 161 5.00 -4.45 -16.34
N ASN A 162 6.09 -3.88 -15.81
CA ASN A 162 7.11 -4.66 -15.11
C ASN A 162 6.56 -5.29 -13.82
N ILE A 163 5.80 -4.51 -13.04
CA ILE A 163 5.12 -5.00 -11.83
C ILE A 163 4.17 -6.15 -12.19
N SER A 164 3.31 -5.94 -13.19
CA SER A 164 2.34 -6.95 -13.62
C SER A 164 3.02 -8.25 -14.09
N SER A 165 4.12 -8.13 -14.82
CA SER A 165 4.91 -9.29 -15.25
C SER A 165 5.53 -10.02 -14.07
N ALA A 166 6.02 -9.28 -13.07
CA ALA A 166 6.60 -9.87 -11.88
C ALA A 166 5.55 -10.62 -11.03
N VAL A 167 4.37 -10.02 -10.83
CA VAL A 167 3.28 -10.68 -10.08
C VAL A 167 2.89 -11.98 -10.77
N ARG A 168 2.69 -11.97 -12.09
CA ARG A 168 2.33 -13.17 -12.87
C ARG A 168 3.34 -14.30 -12.76
N ASN A 169 4.62 -14.00 -12.63
CA ASN A 169 5.66 -15.03 -12.43
C ASN A 169 5.50 -15.82 -11.12
N PHE A 170 4.67 -15.33 -10.20
CA PHE A 170 4.39 -15.96 -8.92
C PHE A 170 2.96 -16.53 -8.80
N GLU A 171 2.07 -16.25 -9.75
CA GLU A 171 0.68 -16.72 -9.74
C GLU A 171 0.57 -18.25 -9.69
N ASP A 172 1.43 -18.97 -10.43
CA ASP A 172 1.47 -20.45 -10.46
C ASP A 172 1.79 -21.08 -9.09
N ARG A 173 2.27 -20.31 -8.14
CA ARG A 173 2.62 -20.75 -6.79
C ARG A 173 1.55 -20.43 -5.74
N SER A 174 0.35 -20.05 -6.16
CA SER A 174 -0.75 -19.61 -5.27
C SER A 174 -0.42 -18.40 -4.39
N TYR A 175 0.50 -17.55 -4.85
CA TYR A 175 0.82 -16.28 -4.22
C TYR A 175 -0.15 -15.17 -4.69
N ALA A 176 0.18 -13.90 -4.38
CA ALA A 176 -0.64 -12.76 -4.74
C ALA A 176 -0.95 -12.68 -6.23
N ARG A 177 -2.15 -12.24 -6.56
CA ARG A 177 -2.61 -11.96 -7.94
C ARG A 177 -2.93 -10.48 -8.12
N ILE A 178 -2.88 -10.02 -9.36
CA ILE A 178 -3.25 -8.64 -9.67
C ILE A 178 -4.76 -8.50 -9.50
N PHE A 179 -5.18 -7.67 -8.56
CA PHE A 179 -6.59 -7.31 -8.39
C PHE A 179 -7.04 -6.28 -9.44
N GLY A 180 -6.20 -5.27 -9.70
CA GLY A 180 -6.50 -4.28 -10.70
C GLY A 180 -5.60 -3.05 -10.69
N ILE A 181 -5.91 -2.15 -11.62
CA ILE A 181 -5.26 -0.85 -11.79
C ILE A 181 -6.05 0.22 -11.03
N VAL A 182 -5.33 1.08 -10.31
CA VAL A 182 -5.83 2.37 -9.83
C VAL A 182 -5.22 3.44 -10.72
N LEU A 183 -6.04 4.09 -11.55
CA LEU A 183 -5.64 5.24 -12.35
C LEU A 183 -5.58 6.48 -11.45
N ASN A 184 -4.39 6.94 -11.14
CA ASN A 184 -4.16 8.18 -10.42
C ASN A 184 -3.79 9.28 -11.43
N HIS A 185 -4.75 10.14 -11.76
CA HIS A 185 -4.63 11.11 -12.83
C HIS A 185 -3.50 12.13 -12.60
N ARG A 186 -2.76 12.43 -13.67
CA ARG A 186 -1.66 13.42 -13.71
C ARG A 186 -1.90 14.52 -14.75
N ASN A 187 -3.13 14.59 -15.31
CA ASN A 187 -3.50 15.52 -16.37
C ASN A 187 -2.64 15.32 -17.64
N VAL A 188 -2.35 14.08 -17.97
CA VAL A 188 -1.65 13.70 -19.20
C VAL A 188 -2.66 13.69 -20.36
N GLU A 189 -2.26 14.18 -21.52
CA GLU A 189 -3.11 14.14 -22.72
C GLU A 189 -3.51 12.69 -23.07
N ASN A 190 -4.81 12.47 -23.33
CA ASN A 190 -5.42 11.16 -23.61
C ASN A 190 -5.07 10.10 -22.52
N GLU A 191 -5.08 10.53 -21.27
CA GLU A 191 -4.64 9.69 -20.14
C GLU A 191 -5.48 8.43 -19.98
N THR A 192 -6.80 8.62 -19.96
CA THR A 192 -7.76 7.52 -19.80
C THR A 192 -7.65 6.51 -20.95
N GLU A 193 -7.55 6.97 -22.19
CA GLU A 193 -7.39 6.09 -23.37
C GLU A 193 -6.10 5.28 -23.32
N LYS A 194 -5.00 5.91 -22.90
CA LYS A 194 -3.70 5.22 -22.76
C LYS A 194 -3.75 4.14 -21.69
N VAL A 195 -4.39 4.42 -20.55
CA VAL A 195 -4.49 3.45 -19.45
C VAL A 195 -5.49 2.35 -19.79
N ASN A 196 -6.61 2.66 -20.47
CA ASN A 196 -7.54 1.66 -20.96
C ASN A 196 -6.87 0.69 -21.95
N ALA A 197 -6.13 1.22 -22.93
CA ALA A 197 -5.40 0.39 -23.90
C ALA A 197 -4.35 -0.50 -23.20
N PHE A 198 -3.69 -0.01 -22.16
CA PHE A 198 -2.77 -0.80 -21.34
C PHE A 198 -3.51 -1.90 -20.56
N ALA A 199 -4.64 -1.56 -19.93
CA ALA A 199 -5.48 -2.45 -19.15
C ALA A 199 -6.01 -3.62 -20.02
N GLU A 200 -6.57 -3.30 -21.18
CA GLU A 200 -7.07 -4.28 -22.17
C GLU A 200 -5.95 -5.19 -22.67
N LYS A 201 -4.82 -4.61 -23.10
CA LYS A 201 -3.67 -5.38 -23.60
C LYS A 201 -3.15 -6.39 -22.57
N ASN A 202 -3.20 -6.02 -21.30
CA ASN A 202 -2.69 -6.83 -20.19
C ASN A 202 -3.78 -7.67 -19.51
N ASN A 203 -5.04 -7.57 -19.92
CA ASN A 203 -6.18 -8.20 -19.26
C ASN A 203 -6.20 -7.92 -17.74
N ILE A 204 -6.08 -6.64 -17.36
CA ILE A 204 -6.12 -6.19 -15.97
C ILE A 204 -7.24 -5.14 -15.85
N PRO A 205 -8.23 -5.31 -14.96
CA PRO A 205 -9.31 -4.35 -14.82
C PRO A 205 -8.83 -3.02 -14.18
N ILE A 206 -9.44 -1.90 -14.57
CA ILE A 206 -9.33 -0.64 -13.84
C ILE A 206 -10.37 -0.68 -12.73
N VAL A 207 -9.92 -0.71 -11.49
CA VAL A 207 -10.78 -0.87 -10.30
C VAL A 207 -11.05 0.43 -9.58
N GLY A 208 -10.25 1.46 -9.83
CA GLY A 208 -10.43 2.79 -9.27
C GLY A 208 -9.80 3.88 -10.12
N GLU A 209 -10.38 5.07 -10.05
CA GLU A 209 -9.87 6.28 -10.70
C GLU A 209 -9.87 7.42 -9.69
N ILE A 210 -8.70 7.97 -9.43
CA ILE A 210 -8.48 9.08 -8.51
C ILE A 210 -8.11 10.31 -9.36
N PRO A 211 -8.96 11.33 -9.43
CA PRO A 211 -8.65 12.54 -10.17
C PRO A 211 -7.53 13.33 -9.49
N ARG A 212 -6.78 14.09 -10.26
CA ARG A 212 -5.88 15.08 -9.68
C ARG A 212 -6.72 16.15 -8.99
N SER A 213 -6.51 16.33 -7.69
CA SER A 213 -7.32 17.22 -6.87
C SER A 213 -6.45 18.06 -5.93
N ASP A 214 -6.72 19.35 -5.89
CA ASP A 214 -6.12 20.25 -4.90
C ASP A 214 -6.60 19.96 -3.48
N GLU A 215 -7.73 19.24 -3.35
CA GLU A 215 -8.24 18.79 -2.07
C GLU A 215 -7.30 17.78 -1.41
N ILE A 216 -6.77 16.82 -2.17
CA ILE A 216 -5.78 15.86 -1.68
C ILE A 216 -4.56 16.61 -1.14
N ILE A 217 -4.00 17.53 -1.94
CA ILE A 217 -2.81 18.32 -1.57
C ILE A 217 -3.08 19.13 -0.30
N ARG A 218 -4.25 19.79 -0.22
CA ARG A 218 -4.63 20.61 0.93
C ARG A 218 -4.68 19.82 2.24
N TRP A 219 -5.16 18.58 2.21
CA TRP A 219 -5.22 17.74 3.40
C TRP A 219 -3.87 17.11 3.74
N GLU A 220 -3.10 16.70 2.72
CA GLU A 220 -1.71 16.24 2.91
C GLU A 220 -0.82 17.32 3.54
N ASP A 221 -0.96 18.60 3.14
CA ASP A 221 -0.25 19.73 3.74
C ASP A 221 -0.59 19.92 5.24
N GLN A 222 -1.72 19.40 5.68
CA GLN A 222 -2.15 19.38 7.09
C GLN A 222 -1.83 18.06 7.79
N GLY A 223 -1.13 17.13 7.14
CA GLY A 223 -0.81 15.82 7.66
C GLY A 223 -2.02 14.89 7.77
N LYS A 224 -3.03 15.07 6.91
CA LYS A 224 -4.29 14.34 6.94
C LYS A 224 -4.56 13.61 5.63
N THR A 225 -5.35 12.55 5.73
CA THR A 225 -6.00 11.96 4.56
C THR A 225 -7.22 12.81 4.14
N VAL A 226 -7.72 12.61 2.91
CA VAL A 226 -8.95 13.26 2.46
C VAL A 226 -10.14 12.82 3.30
N ILE A 227 -10.19 11.53 3.64
CA ILE A 227 -11.24 10.94 4.49
C ILE A 227 -11.30 11.63 5.86
N GLU A 228 -10.15 11.88 6.49
CA GLU A 228 -10.10 12.61 7.76
C GLU A 228 -10.50 14.08 7.60
N GLY A 229 -10.16 14.69 6.48
CA GLY A 229 -10.43 16.10 6.22
C GLY A 229 -11.89 16.39 5.84
N ASP A 230 -12.44 15.59 4.93
CA ASP A 230 -13.84 15.67 4.49
C ASP A 230 -14.32 14.31 3.99
N GLU A 231 -14.91 13.53 4.89
CA GLU A 231 -15.41 12.18 4.61
C GLU A 231 -16.49 12.16 3.49
N ASN A 232 -17.23 13.26 3.32
CA ASN A 232 -18.35 13.34 2.38
C ASN A 232 -17.97 13.96 1.02
N SER A 233 -16.69 14.22 0.77
CA SER A 233 -16.26 14.80 -0.49
C SER A 233 -16.36 13.79 -1.65
N GLU A 234 -16.42 14.29 -2.88
CA GLU A 234 -16.37 13.44 -4.08
C GLU A 234 -15.08 12.61 -4.17
N ILE A 235 -13.98 13.14 -3.66
CA ILE A 235 -12.69 12.44 -3.62
C ILE A 235 -12.73 11.31 -2.60
N SER A 236 -13.28 11.56 -1.41
CA SER A 236 -13.48 10.53 -0.38
C SER A 236 -14.32 9.37 -0.91
N GLU A 237 -15.38 9.65 -1.66
CA GLU A 237 -16.23 8.62 -2.26
C GLU A 237 -15.46 7.73 -3.27
N LYS A 238 -14.44 8.25 -3.97
CA LYS A 238 -13.58 7.41 -4.83
C LYS A 238 -12.81 6.36 -4.01
N PHE A 239 -12.30 6.74 -2.85
CA PHE A 239 -11.60 5.80 -1.97
C PHE A 239 -12.56 4.81 -1.31
N PHE A 240 -13.75 5.25 -0.88
CA PHE A 240 -14.80 4.35 -0.38
C PHE A 240 -15.25 3.35 -1.45
N ALA A 241 -15.43 3.78 -2.69
CA ALA A 241 -15.79 2.90 -3.80
C ALA A 241 -14.71 1.83 -4.05
N LEU A 242 -13.42 2.21 -3.99
CA LEU A 242 -12.31 1.26 -4.11
C LEU A 242 -12.29 0.27 -2.93
N ALA A 243 -12.49 0.77 -1.70
CA ALA A 243 -12.55 -0.06 -0.49
C ALA A 243 -13.67 -1.09 -0.56
N ARG A 244 -14.88 -0.69 -0.97
CA ARG A 244 -16.02 -1.61 -1.16
C ARG A 244 -15.71 -2.70 -2.17
N LYS A 245 -15.16 -2.36 -3.35
CA LYS A 245 -14.78 -3.36 -4.37
C LYS A 245 -13.80 -4.40 -3.84
N LEU A 246 -12.85 -3.98 -3.01
CA LEU A 246 -11.88 -4.90 -2.39
C LEU A 246 -12.56 -5.84 -1.38
N LEU A 247 -13.50 -5.34 -0.56
CA LEU A 247 -14.24 -6.17 0.40
C LEU A 247 -15.18 -7.16 -0.30
N GLU A 248 -15.92 -6.72 -1.30
CA GLU A 248 -16.83 -7.57 -2.10
C GLU A 248 -16.08 -8.72 -2.76
N SER A 249 -14.87 -8.47 -3.25
CA SER A 249 -14.05 -9.51 -3.87
C SER A 249 -13.56 -10.58 -2.88
N GLU A 250 -13.44 -10.24 -1.60
CA GLU A 250 -13.09 -11.21 -0.55
C GLU A 250 -14.28 -12.10 -0.16
N GLU A 251 -15.49 -11.53 -0.17
CA GLU A 251 -16.72 -12.26 0.13
C GLU A 251 -17.01 -13.32 -0.94
N THR A 252 -16.89 -12.94 -2.22
CA THR A 252 -17.09 -13.86 -3.36
C THR A 252 -16.12 -15.04 -3.33
N GLU A 253 -14.83 -14.79 -3.01
CA GLU A 253 -13.82 -15.86 -2.92
C GLU A 253 -14.07 -16.84 -1.76
N LYS A 254 -14.76 -16.42 -0.69
CA LYS A 254 -15.14 -17.29 0.45
C LYS A 254 -16.36 -18.14 0.17
N GLU A 255 -17.25 -17.71 -0.74
CA GLU A 255 -18.44 -18.48 -1.15
C GLU A 255 -18.09 -19.60 -2.14
N ASP A 256 -16.96 -19.48 -2.85
CA ASP A 256 -16.51 -20.45 -3.86
C ASP A 256 -15.64 -21.60 -3.26
N ILE A 257 -15.39 -21.60 -1.93
CA ILE A 257 -14.61 -22.63 -1.19
C ILE A 257 -15.56 -23.50 -0.34
#